data_200740d513eda4590f4206be4d6238be
#
_entry.id   200740d513eda4590f4206be4d6238be
#
_cell.length_a   1.000
_cell.length_b   1.000
_cell.length_c   1.000
_cell.angle_alpha   90.00
_cell.angle_beta   90.00
_cell.angle_gamma   90.00
#
_symmetry.space_group_name_H-M   'P 1'
#
loop_
_entity.id
_entity.type
_entity.pdbx_description
1 polymer ?
#
loop_
_entity_poly.entity_id
_entity_poly.type
_entity_poly.pdbx_seq_one_letter_code
_entity_poly.pdbx_strand_id
1 'polypeptide(L)'
;MVALGVIIFLVLFAFVGPYLVPYGYDQFNKGAENLHPTHYTLEDTQKLDAELAARTSAGGTKSAEEMIAEAEAEAAAKGEKLTSVDIAKIKAKAKVAAQNAQKQNEEVDVNSLRKELGVKKHLFGYSTDELQRKANGEKVFPHVFGTDMYGRDILVRVMYGARVSMSVGICAAFLVLVIGATYGAISGYCGGKVDAVMQRIVEVIYAVPEMLVVLLIATALKPILTDYVNTGSGPLKSFVSVLGPNLISMFIAFGMLYWVTMSRIIRGQVLQLKQQEYVTAARALGASGKRIILRHLIPNCIGQIVVTTCLQIPSAIFLESFLSYLGVGVSAPLPSLGSMATDALSGMYTYTYRLIIPSVILSIMILAFNLFGDGLRDALDPKLKK
;
A
#
# COMPACT_ATOMS: atom_id res chain seq x y z
N MET A 1 -12.53 4.34 -23.31
CA MET A 1 -12.48 2.88 -23.54
C MET A 1 -11.23 2.24 -22.91
N VAL A 2 -10.01 2.74 -23.17
CA VAL A 2 -8.77 2.17 -22.59
C VAL A 2 -8.80 2.15 -21.06
N ALA A 3 -9.17 3.25 -20.40
CA ALA A 3 -9.25 3.32 -18.93
C ALA A 3 -10.20 2.29 -18.33
N LEU A 4 -11.36 2.05 -18.95
CA LEU A 4 -12.30 1.02 -18.51
C LEU A 4 -11.68 -0.38 -18.64
N GLY A 5 -10.96 -0.65 -19.75
CA GLY A 5 -10.24 -1.91 -19.91
C GLY A 5 -9.19 -2.14 -18.83
N VAL A 6 -8.44 -1.10 -18.45
CA VAL A 6 -7.46 -1.16 -17.34
C VAL A 6 -8.16 -1.41 -16.00
N ILE A 7 -9.29 -0.75 -15.73
CA ILE A 7 -10.06 -1.00 -14.49
C ILE A 7 -10.57 -2.44 -14.43
N ILE A 8 -11.12 -2.95 -15.53
CA ILE A 8 -11.59 -4.35 -15.60
C ILE A 8 -10.43 -5.29 -15.34
N PHE A 9 -9.26 -5.05 -15.97
CA PHE A 9 -8.06 -5.84 -15.72
C PHE A 9 -7.64 -5.79 -14.24
N LEU A 10 -7.62 -4.59 -13.63
CA LEU A 10 -7.27 -4.44 -12.21
C LEU A 10 -8.26 -5.14 -11.28
N VAL A 11 -9.56 -5.10 -11.60
CA VAL A 11 -10.59 -5.84 -10.85
C VAL A 11 -10.36 -7.35 -10.96
N LEU A 12 -10.15 -7.86 -12.17
CA LEU A 12 -9.83 -9.28 -12.37
C LEU A 12 -8.52 -9.67 -11.68
N PHE A 13 -7.49 -8.86 -11.80
CA PHE A 13 -6.21 -9.05 -11.13
C PHE A 13 -6.36 -9.12 -9.61
N ALA A 14 -7.14 -8.19 -9.01
CA ALA A 14 -7.33 -8.12 -7.56
C ALA A 14 -8.27 -9.19 -7.00
N PHE A 15 -9.34 -9.54 -7.72
CA PHE A 15 -10.39 -10.42 -7.18
C PHE A 15 -10.30 -11.85 -7.68
N VAL A 16 -9.83 -12.08 -8.91
CA VAL A 16 -9.68 -13.40 -9.51
C VAL A 16 -8.24 -13.91 -9.45
N GLY A 17 -7.25 -13.00 -9.65
CA GLY A 17 -5.83 -13.32 -9.68
C GLY A 17 -5.34 -14.18 -8.50
N PRO A 18 -5.71 -13.89 -7.23
CA PRO A 18 -5.25 -14.68 -6.09
C PRO A 18 -5.66 -16.16 -6.11
N TYR A 19 -6.70 -16.53 -6.83
CA TYR A 19 -7.11 -17.94 -6.98
C TYR A 19 -6.29 -18.70 -8.03
N LEU A 20 -5.50 -17.99 -8.85
CA LEU A 20 -4.65 -18.59 -9.88
C LEU A 20 -3.23 -18.88 -9.37
N VAL A 21 -2.88 -18.41 -8.17
CA VAL A 21 -1.56 -18.55 -7.58
C VAL A 21 -1.66 -19.42 -6.32
N PRO A 22 -0.77 -20.41 -6.11
CA PRO A 22 -0.87 -21.35 -5.00
C PRO A 22 -0.43 -20.77 -3.64
N TYR A 23 0.00 -19.51 -3.59
CA TYR A 23 0.47 -18.86 -2.36
C TYR A 23 -0.65 -18.08 -1.66
N GLY A 24 -0.64 -18.10 -0.31
CA GLY A 24 -1.44 -17.19 0.50
C GLY A 24 -0.76 -15.83 0.68
N TYR A 25 -1.53 -14.76 0.87
CA TYR A 25 -0.99 -13.39 1.09
C TYR A 25 -0.25 -13.24 2.43
N ASP A 26 -0.52 -14.12 3.38
CA ASP A 26 0.07 -14.18 4.72
C ASP A 26 0.98 -15.41 4.92
N GLN A 27 1.18 -16.20 3.87
CA GLN A 27 2.00 -17.40 3.92
C GLN A 27 3.49 -17.03 3.98
N PHE A 28 4.17 -17.51 5.04
CA PHE A 28 5.62 -17.36 5.23
C PHE A 28 6.35 -18.54 4.59
N ASN A 29 7.25 -18.26 3.65
CA ASN A 29 8.09 -19.27 3.03
C ASN A 29 9.52 -19.12 3.56
N LYS A 30 9.93 -20.00 4.49
CA LYS A 30 11.30 -20.03 5.04
C LYS A 30 12.30 -20.34 3.93
N GLY A 31 13.42 -19.60 3.90
CA GLY A 31 14.45 -19.74 2.88
C GLY A 31 14.13 -19.00 1.56
N ALA A 32 12.98 -18.31 1.53
CA ALA A 32 12.57 -17.50 0.40
C ALA A 32 12.48 -15.99 0.75
N GLU A 33 13.19 -15.56 1.81
CA GLU A 33 13.17 -14.16 2.25
C GLU A 33 13.92 -13.27 1.26
N ASN A 34 13.29 -12.15 0.87
CA ASN A 34 13.85 -11.16 -0.05
C ASN A 34 14.31 -11.71 -1.41
N LEU A 35 13.64 -12.73 -1.93
CA LEU A 35 13.93 -13.23 -3.27
C LEU A 35 13.65 -12.15 -4.31
N HIS A 36 14.64 -11.92 -5.17
CA HIS A 36 14.45 -11.04 -6.33
C HIS A 36 13.47 -11.67 -7.34
N PRO A 37 12.78 -10.85 -8.16
CA PRO A 37 11.93 -11.35 -9.26
C PRO A 37 12.77 -11.95 -10.42
N THR A 38 13.98 -12.38 -10.12
CA THR A 38 14.90 -13.07 -11.02
C THR A 38 15.72 -14.08 -10.23
N HIS A 39 16.13 -15.17 -10.86
CA HIS A 39 16.98 -16.19 -10.23
C HIS A 39 18.15 -16.56 -11.13
N TYR A 40 19.13 -17.27 -10.56
CA TYR A 40 20.19 -17.97 -11.27
C TYR A 40 19.87 -19.46 -11.31
N THR A 41 20.41 -20.20 -12.29
CA THR A 41 20.32 -21.66 -12.27
C THR A 41 21.04 -22.23 -11.04
N LEU A 42 20.73 -23.45 -10.64
CA LEU A 42 21.37 -24.10 -9.51
C LEU A 42 22.88 -24.20 -9.70
N GLU A 43 23.34 -24.54 -10.92
CA GLU A 43 24.75 -24.61 -11.28
C GLU A 43 25.43 -23.25 -11.21
N ASP A 44 24.75 -22.19 -11.71
CA ASP A 44 25.27 -20.84 -11.70
C ASP A 44 25.38 -20.29 -10.27
N THR A 45 24.41 -20.62 -9.39
CA THR A 45 24.46 -20.25 -7.98
C THR A 45 25.61 -20.94 -7.28
N GLN A 46 25.82 -22.25 -7.50
CA GLN A 46 26.94 -22.98 -6.93
C GLN A 46 28.30 -22.47 -7.42
N LYS A 47 28.43 -22.13 -8.71
CA LYS A 47 29.66 -21.51 -9.27
C LYS A 47 29.93 -20.15 -8.64
N LEU A 48 28.89 -19.33 -8.48
CA LEU A 48 29.00 -18.00 -7.88
C LEU A 48 29.41 -18.08 -6.41
N ASP A 49 28.77 -18.98 -5.64
CA ASP A 49 29.06 -19.18 -4.22
C ASP A 49 30.46 -19.76 -4.01
N ALA A 50 30.89 -20.70 -4.85
CA ALA A 50 32.23 -21.26 -4.80
C ALA A 50 33.30 -20.21 -5.08
N GLU A 51 33.11 -19.35 -6.09
CA GLU A 51 34.06 -18.30 -6.42
C GLU A 51 34.08 -17.19 -5.38
N LEU A 52 32.90 -16.81 -4.84
CA LEU A 52 32.80 -15.87 -3.71
C LEU A 52 33.54 -16.43 -2.47
N ALA A 53 33.33 -17.70 -2.13
CA ALA A 53 34.04 -18.36 -1.05
C ALA A 53 35.55 -18.42 -1.26
N ALA A 54 36.00 -18.70 -2.51
CA ALA A 54 37.40 -18.71 -2.85
C ALA A 54 38.07 -17.33 -2.73
N ARG A 55 37.40 -16.28 -3.20
CA ARG A 55 37.91 -14.90 -3.10
C ARG A 55 37.86 -14.38 -1.65
N THR A 56 36.85 -14.78 -0.88
CA THR A 56 36.73 -14.45 0.55
C THR A 56 37.78 -15.17 1.39
N SER A 57 38.06 -16.44 1.09
CA SER A 57 39.12 -17.22 1.78
C SER A 57 40.55 -16.82 1.37
N ALA A 58 40.75 -16.31 0.15
CA ALA A 58 42.03 -15.74 -0.28
C ALA A 58 42.36 -14.41 0.43
N GLY A 59 41.36 -13.70 0.95
CA GLY A 59 41.49 -12.51 1.81
C GLY A 59 41.53 -12.85 3.33
N GLY A 60 41.71 -14.09 3.69
CA GLY A 60 41.54 -14.63 5.05
C GLY A 60 42.32 -13.90 6.11
N THR A 61 41.62 -13.13 6.92
CA THR A 61 42.12 -12.66 8.22
C THR A 61 41.99 -13.80 9.23
N LYS A 62 43.14 -14.19 9.80
CA LYS A 62 43.16 -15.15 10.91
C LYS A 62 42.16 -14.73 12.01
N SER A 63 41.45 -15.67 12.60
CA SER A 63 40.51 -15.35 13.66
C SER A 63 41.27 -14.78 14.86
N ALA A 64 40.58 -14.01 15.72
CA ALA A 64 41.22 -13.48 16.94
C ALA A 64 41.80 -14.57 17.82
N GLU A 65 41.16 -15.74 17.82
CA GLU A 65 41.61 -16.92 18.59
C GLU A 65 42.89 -17.55 18.00
N GLU A 66 42.98 -17.65 16.67
CA GLU A 66 44.18 -18.14 15.97
C GLU A 66 45.38 -17.19 16.15
N MET A 67 45.13 -15.85 16.11
CA MET A 67 46.15 -14.85 16.34
C MET A 67 46.63 -14.86 17.79
N ILE A 68 45.78 -15.15 18.78
CA ILE A 68 46.12 -15.29 20.17
C ILE A 68 46.93 -16.57 20.36
N ALA A 69 46.48 -17.70 19.82
CA ALA A 69 47.15 -18.97 19.93
C ALA A 69 48.58 -18.93 19.31
N GLU A 70 48.76 -18.27 18.18
CA GLU A 70 50.05 -18.07 17.51
C GLU A 70 50.99 -17.18 18.37
N ALA A 71 50.44 -16.10 18.97
CA ALA A 71 51.20 -15.23 19.87
C ALA A 71 51.54 -15.90 21.18
N GLU A 72 50.69 -16.76 21.73
CA GLU A 72 50.98 -17.59 22.93
C GLU A 72 52.08 -18.62 22.64
N ALA A 73 52.05 -19.27 21.49
CA ALA A 73 53.10 -20.19 21.06
C ALA A 73 54.44 -19.47 20.87
N GLU A 74 54.47 -18.27 20.31
CA GLU A 74 55.66 -17.46 20.13
C GLU A 74 56.24 -16.94 21.46
N ALA A 75 55.36 -16.51 22.37
CA ALA A 75 55.75 -16.07 23.71
C ALA A 75 56.31 -17.26 24.56
N ALA A 76 55.69 -18.42 24.46
CA ALA A 76 56.18 -19.66 25.13
C ALA A 76 57.55 -20.08 24.60
N ALA A 77 57.83 -19.94 23.32
CA ALA A 77 59.15 -20.20 22.72
C ALA A 77 60.25 -19.24 23.22
N LYS A 78 59.86 -18.03 23.66
CA LYS A 78 60.76 -17.00 24.22
C LYS A 78 60.81 -17.00 25.73
N GLY A 79 60.06 -17.88 26.41
CA GLY A 79 60.01 -17.97 27.86
C GLY A 79 59.22 -16.85 28.56
N GLU A 80 58.46 -16.07 27.78
CA GLU A 80 57.64 -14.97 28.28
C GLU A 80 56.16 -15.39 28.33
N LYS A 81 55.39 -14.83 29.26
CA LYS A 81 53.93 -14.99 29.31
C LYS A 81 53.26 -13.77 28.75
N LEU A 82 52.31 -13.94 27.81
CA LEU A 82 51.50 -12.87 27.32
C LEU A 82 50.73 -12.16 28.45
N THR A 83 50.79 -10.85 28.48
CA THR A 83 50.05 -10.06 29.46
C THR A 83 48.61 -9.83 28.96
N SER A 84 47.70 -9.53 29.89
CA SER A 84 46.30 -9.17 29.53
C SER A 84 46.22 -7.99 28.57
N VAL A 85 47.21 -7.10 28.57
CA VAL A 85 47.32 -5.93 27.68
C VAL A 85 47.69 -6.36 26.25
N ASP A 86 48.53 -7.37 26.09
CA ASP A 86 48.96 -7.89 24.79
C ASP A 86 47.80 -8.64 24.12
N ILE A 87 47.04 -9.44 24.90
CA ILE A 87 45.81 -10.11 24.44
C ILE A 87 44.76 -9.06 23.99
N ALA A 88 44.60 -7.97 24.74
CA ALA A 88 43.68 -6.89 24.35
C ALA A 88 44.12 -6.19 23.04
N LYS A 89 45.42 -5.97 22.82
CA LYS A 89 45.97 -5.44 21.58
C LYS A 89 45.76 -6.36 20.39
N ILE A 90 45.91 -7.67 20.57
CA ILE A 90 45.70 -8.68 19.53
C ILE A 90 44.22 -8.72 19.16
N LYS A 91 43.31 -8.71 20.15
CA LYS A 91 41.85 -8.63 19.89
C LYS A 91 41.46 -7.36 19.17
N ALA A 92 42.05 -6.19 19.51
CA ALA A 92 41.82 -4.95 18.81
C ALA A 92 42.32 -4.99 17.36
N LYS A 93 43.53 -5.55 17.13
CA LYS A 93 44.06 -5.74 15.76
C LYS A 93 43.22 -6.72 14.96
N ALA A 94 42.77 -7.84 15.53
CA ALA A 94 41.86 -8.77 14.87
C ALA A 94 40.53 -8.14 14.51
N LYS A 95 39.98 -7.30 15.39
CA LYS A 95 38.73 -6.56 15.14
C LYS A 95 38.86 -5.55 13.98
N VAL A 96 39.99 -4.82 13.94
CA VAL A 96 40.29 -3.88 12.85
C VAL A 96 40.53 -4.63 11.52
N ALA A 97 41.25 -5.75 11.58
CA ALA A 97 41.47 -6.61 10.41
C ALA A 97 40.16 -7.21 9.88
N ALA A 98 39.26 -7.66 10.76
CA ALA A 98 37.95 -8.15 10.40
C ALA A 98 37.05 -7.03 9.79
N GLN A 99 37.11 -5.80 10.35
CA GLN A 99 36.42 -4.64 9.78
C GLN A 99 36.96 -4.24 8.41
N ASN A 100 38.27 -4.31 8.19
CA ASN A 100 38.88 -4.02 6.91
C ASN A 100 38.57 -5.12 5.89
N ALA A 101 38.54 -6.39 6.31
CA ALA A 101 38.12 -7.51 5.47
C ALA A 101 36.62 -7.43 5.11
N GLN A 102 35.76 -7.00 6.03
CA GLN A 102 34.37 -6.69 5.70
C GLN A 102 34.24 -5.56 4.69
N LYS A 103 35.03 -4.49 4.82
CA LYS A 103 35.06 -3.40 3.82
C LYS A 103 35.61 -3.88 2.46
N GLN A 104 36.63 -4.73 2.44
CA GLN A 104 37.13 -5.33 1.19
C GLN A 104 36.12 -6.32 0.58
N ASN A 105 35.37 -7.05 1.39
CA ASN A 105 34.29 -7.92 0.90
C ASN A 105 33.07 -7.14 0.38
N GLU A 106 32.82 -5.90 0.87
CA GLU A 106 31.87 -4.98 0.26
C GLU A 106 32.36 -4.43 -1.09
N GLU A 107 33.67 -4.47 -1.37
CA GLU A 107 34.29 -4.05 -2.65
C GLU A 107 34.40 -5.18 -3.70
N VAL A 108 34.09 -6.44 -3.37
CA VAL A 108 33.93 -7.45 -4.43
C VAL A 108 32.64 -7.09 -5.18
N ASP A 109 32.82 -6.39 -6.29
CA ASP A 109 31.70 -6.07 -7.19
C ASP A 109 31.14 -7.38 -7.75
N VAL A 110 30.12 -7.87 -7.03
CA VAL A 110 29.38 -9.09 -7.39
C VAL A 110 28.85 -9.00 -8.84
N ASN A 111 28.68 -7.80 -9.39
CA ASN A 111 28.23 -7.60 -10.76
C ASN A 111 29.36 -7.82 -11.76
N SER A 112 30.62 -7.45 -11.43
CA SER A 112 31.79 -7.77 -12.25
C SER A 112 32.08 -9.27 -12.25
N LEU A 113 31.98 -9.91 -11.10
CA LEU A 113 32.15 -11.36 -10.94
C LEU A 113 31.11 -12.14 -11.75
N ARG A 114 29.86 -11.70 -11.75
CA ARG A 114 28.78 -12.30 -12.56
C ARG A 114 29.06 -12.21 -14.05
N LYS A 115 29.59 -11.07 -14.50
CA LYS A 115 30.01 -10.88 -15.90
C LYS A 115 31.18 -11.80 -16.27
N GLU A 116 32.15 -11.92 -15.38
CA GLU A 116 33.33 -12.75 -15.56
C GLU A 116 32.96 -14.23 -15.66
N LEU A 117 32.04 -14.71 -14.82
CA LEU A 117 31.56 -16.08 -14.83
C LEU A 117 30.52 -16.39 -15.92
N GLY A 118 30.07 -15.36 -16.66
CA GLY A 118 29.06 -15.52 -17.71
C GLY A 118 27.67 -15.95 -17.23
N VAL A 119 27.36 -15.74 -15.96
CA VAL A 119 26.12 -16.20 -15.30
C VAL A 119 24.94 -15.37 -15.79
N LYS A 120 23.87 -15.99 -16.25
CA LYS A 120 22.69 -15.30 -16.76
C LYS A 120 21.55 -15.32 -15.74
N LYS A 121 20.94 -14.15 -15.55
CA LYS A 121 19.71 -14.04 -14.77
C LYS A 121 18.52 -14.55 -15.59
N HIS A 122 17.72 -15.41 -14.98
CA HIS A 122 16.43 -15.86 -15.51
C HIS A 122 15.29 -15.09 -14.86
N LEU A 123 14.18 -14.94 -15.60
CA LEU A 123 12.97 -14.31 -15.09
C LEU A 123 12.32 -15.17 -13.99
N PHE A 124 11.63 -14.48 -13.08
CA PHE A 124 10.93 -15.00 -11.91
C PHE A 124 11.86 -15.48 -10.78
N GLY A 125 11.40 -15.33 -9.54
CA GLY A 125 12.16 -15.71 -8.35
C GLY A 125 11.93 -17.19 -8.00
N TYR A 126 12.99 -17.86 -7.53
CA TYR A 126 12.94 -19.17 -6.92
C TYR A 126 13.96 -19.22 -5.78
N SER A 127 13.62 -19.86 -4.67
CA SER A 127 14.59 -20.19 -3.62
C SER A 127 15.45 -21.38 -4.05
N THR A 128 16.56 -21.61 -3.36
CA THR A 128 17.44 -22.75 -3.64
C THR A 128 16.71 -24.08 -3.48
N ASP A 129 15.87 -24.21 -2.43
CA ASP A 129 15.07 -25.40 -2.18
C ASP A 129 14.00 -25.62 -3.29
N GLU A 130 13.40 -24.56 -3.76
CA GLU A 130 12.44 -24.60 -4.86
C GLU A 130 13.09 -25.01 -6.18
N LEU A 131 14.31 -24.53 -6.45
CA LEU A 131 15.08 -24.95 -7.61
C LEU A 131 15.45 -26.45 -7.53
N GLN A 132 15.80 -26.95 -6.34
CA GLN A 132 16.07 -28.38 -6.14
C GLN A 132 14.81 -29.23 -6.36
N ARG A 133 13.68 -28.83 -5.80
CA ARG A 133 12.38 -29.49 -6.03
C ARG A 133 11.98 -29.50 -7.50
N LYS A 134 12.20 -28.38 -8.19
CA LYS A 134 11.98 -28.28 -9.65
C LYS A 134 12.92 -29.19 -10.44
N ALA A 135 14.21 -29.31 -10.04
CA ALA A 135 15.16 -30.24 -10.64
C ALA A 135 14.74 -31.71 -10.43
N ASN A 136 14.08 -32.02 -9.32
CA ASN A 136 13.52 -33.33 -9.01
C ASN A 136 12.17 -33.59 -9.74
N GLY A 137 11.71 -32.69 -10.63
CA GLY A 137 10.50 -32.86 -11.41
C GLY A 137 9.19 -32.38 -10.75
N GLU A 138 9.27 -31.70 -9.59
CA GLU A 138 8.08 -31.11 -8.98
C GLU A 138 7.63 -29.83 -9.71
N LYS A 139 6.31 -29.62 -9.78
CA LYS A 139 5.74 -28.38 -10.29
C LYS A 139 5.79 -27.31 -9.18
N VAL A 140 6.77 -26.42 -9.25
CA VAL A 140 6.92 -25.27 -8.34
C VAL A 140 6.48 -24.00 -9.06
N PHE A 141 5.56 -23.25 -8.46
CA PHE A 141 5.12 -21.98 -9.02
C PHE A 141 6.17 -20.90 -8.69
N PRO A 142 6.57 -20.07 -9.65
CA PRO A 142 7.59 -19.04 -9.43
C PRO A 142 7.06 -17.84 -8.63
N HIS A 143 7.94 -17.19 -7.89
CA HIS A 143 7.69 -15.88 -7.31
C HIS A 143 7.87 -14.78 -8.37
N VAL A 144 6.81 -14.47 -9.12
CA VAL A 144 6.87 -13.58 -10.30
C VAL A 144 7.40 -12.19 -9.96
N PHE A 145 6.99 -11.64 -8.82
CA PHE A 145 7.43 -10.34 -8.31
C PHE A 145 8.44 -10.46 -7.16
N GLY A 146 8.93 -11.67 -6.90
CA GLY A 146 9.80 -11.96 -5.77
C GLY A 146 9.03 -12.02 -4.45
N THR A 147 9.76 -11.95 -3.34
CA THR A 147 9.22 -12.05 -2.00
C THR A 147 9.63 -10.88 -1.11
N ASP A 148 8.93 -10.69 -0.02
CA ASP A 148 9.27 -9.69 1.00
C ASP A 148 10.26 -10.24 2.06
N MET A 149 10.52 -9.44 3.11
CA MET A 149 11.44 -9.79 4.19
C MET A 149 11.01 -11.02 5.02
N TYR A 150 9.77 -11.45 4.88
CA TYR A 150 9.22 -12.62 5.56
C TYR A 150 9.01 -13.80 4.60
N GLY A 151 9.50 -13.73 3.37
CA GLY A 151 9.30 -14.76 2.35
C GLY A 151 7.87 -14.82 1.80
N ARG A 152 7.03 -13.80 2.04
CA ARG A 152 5.67 -13.74 1.49
C ARG A 152 5.71 -13.29 0.03
N ASP A 153 4.94 -13.94 -0.82
CA ASP A 153 4.89 -13.65 -2.25
C ASP A 153 4.32 -12.25 -2.54
N ILE A 154 5.09 -11.40 -3.24
CA ILE A 154 4.70 -10.02 -3.53
C ILE A 154 3.57 -9.97 -4.55
N LEU A 155 3.49 -10.87 -5.55
CA LEU A 155 2.42 -10.86 -6.53
C LEU A 155 1.06 -11.04 -5.85
N VAL A 156 0.94 -12.04 -4.98
CA VAL A 156 -0.30 -12.30 -4.25
C VAL A 156 -0.63 -11.15 -3.31
N ARG A 157 0.37 -10.64 -2.59
CA ARG A 157 0.17 -9.49 -1.70
C ARG A 157 -0.29 -8.24 -2.43
N VAL A 158 0.24 -7.95 -3.62
CA VAL A 158 -0.22 -6.82 -4.46
C VAL A 158 -1.64 -7.04 -4.97
N MET A 159 -2.01 -8.26 -5.35
CA MET A 159 -3.39 -8.58 -5.72
C MET A 159 -4.37 -8.31 -4.58
N TYR A 160 -4.07 -8.80 -3.37
CA TYR A 160 -4.87 -8.53 -2.17
C TYR A 160 -4.83 -7.06 -1.76
N GLY A 161 -3.66 -6.43 -1.85
CA GLY A 161 -3.49 -5.00 -1.58
C GLY A 161 -4.34 -4.13 -2.51
N ALA A 162 -4.34 -4.43 -3.80
CA ALA A 162 -5.20 -3.77 -4.77
C ALA A 162 -6.69 -3.96 -4.47
N ARG A 163 -7.09 -5.19 -4.09
CA ARG A 163 -8.47 -5.49 -3.65
C ARG A 163 -8.88 -4.63 -2.46
N VAL A 164 -8.04 -4.57 -1.43
CA VAL A 164 -8.32 -3.80 -0.21
C VAL A 164 -8.40 -2.31 -0.52
N SER A 165 -7.40 -1.74 -1.21
CA SER A 165 -7.37 -0.31 -1.54
C SER A 165 -8.55 0.09 -2.43
N MET A 166 -8.93 -0.73 -3.45
CA MET A 166 -10.12 -0.49 -4.28
C MET A 166 -11.41 -0.56 -3.47
N SER A 167 -11.56 -1.57 -2.61
CA SER A 167 -12.75 -1.72 -1.78
C SER A 167 -12.92 -0.54 -0.83
N VAL A 168 -11.83 -0.11 -0.19
CA VAL A 168 -11.83 1.07 0.69
C VAL A 168 -12.18 2.33 -0.09
N GLY A 169 -11.59 2.54 -1.27
CA GLY A 169 -11.88 3.68 -2.13
C GLY A 169 -13.35 3.76 -2.54
N ILE A 170 -13.93 2.65 -2.97
CA ILE A 170 -15.35 2.57 -3.37
C ILE A 170 -16.28 2.81 -2.16
N CYS A 171 -16.01 2.17 -1.00
CA CYS A 171 -16.79 2.35 0.22
C CYS A 171 -16.73 3.81 0.71
N ALA A 172 -15.56 4.42 0.70
CA ALA A 172 -15.37 5.82 1.07
C ALA A 172 -16.14 6.76 0.12
N ALA A 173 -16.04 6.55 -1.19
CA ALA A 173 -16.76 7.35 -2.18
C ALA A 173 -18.29 7.23 -2.02
N PHE A 174 -18.80 6.02 -1.71
CA PHE A 174 -20.21 5.81 -1.42
C PHE A 174 -20.66 6.55 -0.14
N LEU A 175 -19.87 6.50 0.92
CA LEU A 175 -20.14 7.21 2.18
C LEU A 175 -20.19 8.73 1.95
N VAL A 176 -19.22 9.27 1.22
CA VAL A 176 -19.13 10.68 0.83
C VAL A 176 -20.32 11.08 -0.04
N LEU A 177 -20.73 10.21 -0.97
CA LEU A 177 -21.92 10.41 -1.80
C LEU A 177 -23.18 10.58 -0.93
N VAL A 178 -23.44 9.65 -0.02
CA VAL A 178 -24.66 9.67 0.82
C VAL A 178 -24.71 10.95 1.65
N ILE A 179 -23.64 11.31 2.33
CA ILE A 179 -23.58 12.50 3.18
C ILE A 179 -23.62 13.77 2.33
N GLY A 180 -22.75 13.88 1.33
CA GLY A 180 -22.60 15.09 0.52
C GLY A 180 -23.81 15.40 -0.36
N ALA A 181 -24.40 14.38 -1.00
CA ALA A 181 -25.57 14.56 -1.83
C ALA A 181 -26.80 14.98 -0.99
N THR A 182 -27.02 14.34 0.17
CA THR A 182 -28.13 14.71 1.06
C THR A 182 -27.95 16.11 1.63
N TYR A 183 -26.77 16.43 2.12
CA TYR A 183 -26.46 17.76 2.67
C TYR A 183 -26.60 18.86 1.60
N GLY A 184 -26.01 18.68 0.43
CA GLY A 184 -26.07 19.61 -0.67
C GLY A 184 -27.50 19.80 -1.20
N ALA A 185 -28.28 18.71 -1.30
CA ALA A 185 -29.66 18.77 -1.75
C ALA A 185 -30.56 19.54 -0.76
N ILE A 186 -30.42 19.32 0.55
CA ILE A 186 -31.16 20.03 1.59
C ILE A 186 -30.78 21.52 1.58
N SER A 187 -29.50 21.84 1.59
CA SER A 187 -28.97 23.21 1.54
C SER A 187 -29.51 23.97 0.31
N GLY A 188 -29.36 23.39 -0.89
CA GLY A 188 -29.83 24.00 -2.15
C GLY A 188 -31.34 24.16 -2.23
N TYR A 189 -32.11 23.17 -1.73
CA TYR A 189 -33.58 23.24 -1.76
C TYR A 189 -34.12 24.26 -0.76
N CYS A 190 -33.71 24.23 0.51
CA CYS A 190 -34.22 25.14 1.54
C CYS A 190 -33.84 26.59 1.25
N GLY A 191 -32.60 26.88 0.89
CA GLY A 191 -32.13 28.24 0.62
C GLY A 191 -32.14 29.15 1.85
N GLY A 192 -32.00 30.46 1.61
CA GLY A 192 -32.11 31.47 2.66
C GLY A 192 -31.19 31.24 3.88
N LYS A 193 -31.74 31.44 5.09
CA LYS A 193 -30.98 31.31 6.35
C LYS A 193 -30.46 29.89 6.59
N VAL A 194 -31.21 28.85 6.19
CA VAL A 194 -30.81 27.46 6.35
C VAL A 194 -29.57 27.16 5.50
N ASP A 195 -29.60 27.55 4.25
CA ASP A 195 -28.47 27.43 3.34
C ASP A 195 -27.23 28.19 3.86
N ALA A 196 -27.43 29.43 4.33
CA ALA A 196 -26.36 30.26 4.86
C ALA A 196 -25.66 29.59 6.07
N VAL A 197 -26.41 29.03 7.02
CA VAL A 197 -25.85 28.30 8.17
C VAL A 197 -25.13 27.04 7.71
N MET A 198 -25.75 26.25 6.84
CA MET A 198 -25.16 25.01 6.32
C MET A 198 -23.86 25.30 5.56
N GLN A 199 -23.81 26.36 4.73
CA GLN A 199 -22.57 26.74 4.03
C GLN A 199 -21.49 27.26 5.00
N ARG A 200 -21.84 27.90 6.11
CA ARG A 200 -20.86 28.31 7.12
C ARG A 200 -20.19 27.08 7.76
N ILE A 201 -20.92 26.00 8.03
CA ILE A 201 -20.33 24.74 8.51
C ILE A 201 -19.36 24.16 7.46
N VAL A 202 -19.75 24.14 6.20
CA VAL A 202 -18.92 23.69 5.09
C VAL A 202 -17.63 24.51 4.99
N GLU A 203 -17.72 25.84 5.13
CA GLU A 203 -16.54 26.74 5.10
C GLU A 203 -15.58 26.49 6.25
N VAL A 204 -16.09 26.25 7.47
CA VAL A 204 -15.26 25.94 8.63
C VAL A 204 -14.50 24.63 8.42
N ILE A 205 -15.17 23.58 7.94
CA ILE A 205 -14.55 22.29 7.65
C ILE A 205 -13.49 22.45 6.54
N TYR A 206 -13.79 23.21 5.49
CA TYR A 206 -12.89 23.40 4.36
C TYR A 206 -11.66 24.28 4.68
N ALA A 207 -11.75 25.14 5.70
CA ALA A 207 -10.64 26.00 6.12
C ALA A 207 -9.49 25.23 6.79
N VAL A 208 -9.73 24.00 7.23
CA VAL A 208 -8.74 23.19 7.93
C VAL A 208 -7.94 22.35 6.92
N PRO A 209 -6.61 22.19 7.11
CA PRO A 209 -5.81 21.33 6.27
C PRO A 209 -6.29 19.87 6.36
N GLU A 210 -6.98 19.41 5.32
CA GLU A 210 -7.73 18.16 5.28
C GLU A 210 -6.89 16.95 5.72
N MET A 211 -5.68 16.78 5.15
CA MET A 211 -4.80 15.66 5.47
C MET A 211 -4.38 15.61 6.93
N LEU A 212 -4.11 16.78 7.55
CA LEU A 212 -3.74 16.84 8.96
C LEU A 212 -4.90 16.41 9.86
N VAL A 213 -6.11 16.86 9.56
CA VAL A 213 -7.30 16.52 10.36
C VAL A 213 -7.64 15.05 10.23
N VAL A 214 -7.60 14.49 9.01
CA VAL A 214 -7.81 13.05 8.80
C VAL A 214 -6.80 12.23 9.61
N LEU A 215 -5.52 12.60 9.58
CA LEU A 215 -4.47 11.94 10.35
C LEU A 215 -4.73 12.03 11.86
N LEU A 216 -5.10 13.22 12.36
CA LEU A 216 -5.42 13.42 13.78
C LEU A 216 -6.64 12.61 14.21
N ILE A 217 -7.73 12.62 13.43
CA ILE A 217 -8.93 11.85 13.72
C ILE A 217 -8.60 10.35 13.71
N ALA A 218 -7.91 9.85 12.68
CA ALA A 218 -7.56 8.45 12.56
C ALA A 218 -6.68 7.98 13.74
N THR A 219 -5.68 8.79 14.13
CA THR A 219 -4.79 8.46 15.25
C THR A 219 -5.47 8.56 16.60
N ALA A 220 -6.37 9.52 16.81
CA ALA A 220 -7.10 9.68 18.05
C ALA A 220 -8.18 8.61 18.26
N LEU A 221 -8.87 8.20 17.19
CA LEU A 221 -9.93 7.19 17.28
C LEU A 221 -9.41 5.76 17.38
N LYS A 222 -8.23 5.47 16.81
CA LYS A 222 -7.63 4.13 16.82
C LYS A 222 -7.55 3.51 18.23
N PRO A 223 -6.96 4.16 19.27
CA PRO A 223 -6.89 3.57 20.60
C PRO A 223 -8.28 3.39 21.23
N ILE A 224 -9.20 4.33 21.02
CA ILE A 224 -10.57 4.26 21.54
C ILE A 224 -11.31 3.04 20.95
N LEU A 225 -11.20 2.86 19.64
CA LEU A 225 -11.83 1.71 18.97
C LEU A 225 -11.15 0.38 19.33
N THR A 226 -9.83 0.39 19.56
CA THR A 226 -9.09 -0.80 20.00
C THR A 226 -9.51 -1.20 21.41
N ASP A 227 -9.64 -0.25 22.34
CA ASP A 227 -10.13 -0.50 23.67
C ASP A 227 -11.58 -1.01 23.65
N TYR A 228 -12.43 -0.42 22.81
CA TYR A 228 -13.80 -0.89 22.61
C TYR A 228 -13.87 -2.33 22.07
N VAL A 229 -12.95 -2.74 21.18
CA VAL A 229 -12.86 -4.13 20.72
C VAL A 229 -12.46 -5.08 21.84
N ASN A 230 -11.58 -4.64 22.75
CA ASN A 230 -11.13 -5.47 23.86
C ASN A 230 -12.18 -5.60 24.98
N THR A 231 -12.84 -4.52 25.36
CA THR A 231 -13.70 -4.42 26.54
C THR A 231 -15.19 -4.41 26.24
N GLY A 232 -15.60 -3.97 25.06
CA GLY A 232 -16.99 -3.81 24.66
C GLY A 232 -17.73 -5.13 24.42
N SER A 233 -19.03 -5.03 24.15
CA SER A 233 -19.89 -6.17 23.80
C SER A 233 -20.92 -5.77 22.74
N GLY A 234 -21.59 -6.76 22.15
CA GLY A 234 -22.68 -6.55 21.20
C GLY A 234 -22.24 -6.51 19.71
N PRO A 235 -23.23 -6.29 18.81
CA PRO A 235 -23.00 -6.40 17.35
C PRO A 235 -22.02 -5.35 16.80
N LEU A 236 -21.96 -4.17 17.42
CA LEU A 236 -21.03 -3.12 17.03
C LEU A 236 -19.58 -3.54 17.29
N LYS A 237 -19.28 -4.24 18.39
CA LYS A 237 -17.97 -4.82 18.65
C LYS A 237 -17.56 -5.78 17.54
N SER A 238 -18.45 -6.71 17.17
CA SER A 238 -18.18 -7.67 16.10
C SER A 238 -17.88 -6.97 14.77
N PHE A 239 -18.62 -5.93 14.43
CA PHE A 239 -18.39 -5.13 13.24
C PHE A 239 -17.01 -4.42 13.26
N VAL A 240 -16.66 -3.75 14.36
CA VAL A 240 -15.36 -3.08 14.54
C VAL A 240 -14.20 -4.09 14.54
N SER A 241 -14.42 -5.27 15.16
CA SER A 241 -13.42 -6.34 15.20
C SER A 241 -13.12 -6.93 13.81
N VAL A 242 -14.16 -7.12 12.98
CA VAL A 242 -14.01 -7.66 11.61
C VAL A 242 -13.29 -6.70 10.67
N LEU A 243 -13.69 -5.43 10.68
CA LEU A 243 -13.06 -4.41 9.82
C LEU A 243 -11.72 -3.91 10.35
N GLY A 244 -11.53 -4.01 11.65
CA GLY A 244 -10.37 -3.46 12.36
C GLY A 244 -10.53 -1.98 12.73
N PRO A 245 -9.99 -1.59 13.91
CA PRO A 245 -10.07 -0.21 14.41
C PRO A 245 -9.51 0.84 13.45
N ASN A 246 -8.44 0.51 12.72
CA ASN A 246 -7.80 1.42 11.77
C ASN A 246 -8.72 1.78 10.60
N LEU A 247 -9.33 0.79 9.96
CA LEU A 247 -10.25 1.03 8.85
C LEU A 247 -11.46 1.84 9.27
N ILE A 248 -12.03 1.53 10.44
CA ILE A 248 -13.19 2.26 10.97
C ILE A 248 -12.82 3.72 11.28
N SER A 249 -11.68 3.97 11.94
CA SER A 249 -11.24 5.34 12.23
C SER A 249 -11.04 6.15 10.94
N MET A 250 -10.51 5.51 9.90
CA MET A 250 -10.33 6.13 8.59
C MET A 250 -11.68 6.44 7.92
N PHE A 251 -12.65 5.53 7.94
CA PHE A 251 -13.99 5.78 7.38
C PHE A 251 -14.73 6.90 8.14
N ILE A 252 -14.57 6.98 9.46
CA ILE A 252 -15.13 8.09 10.24
C ILE A 252 -14.49 9.41 9.79
N ALA A 253 -13.17 9.46 9.62
CA ALA A 253 -12.46 10.65 9.15
C ALA A 253 -12.91 11.05 7.73
N PHE A 254 -13.10 10.11 6.81
CA PHE A 254 -13.66 10.37 5.48
C PHE A 254 -15.09 10.93 5.58
N GLY A 255 -15.93 10.30 6.38
CA GLY A 255 -17.30 10.73 6.58
C GLY A 255 -17.43 12.12 7.22
N MET A 256 -16.44 12.57 7.97
CA MET A 256 -16.44 13.90 8.58
C MET A 256 -15.97 15.01 7.62
N LEU A 257 -15.08 14.73 6.67
CA LEU A 257 -14.40 15.78 5.91
C LEU A 257 -14.64 15.74 4.40
N TYR A 258 -14.65 14.55 3.78
CA TYR A 258 -14.60 14.42 2.31
C TYR A 258 -15.91 14.73 1.58
N TRP A 259 -17.04 14.80 2.28
CA TRP A 259 -18.36 15.08 1.72
C TRP A 259 -18.56 16.55 1.27
N VAL A 260 -17.69 17.46 1.71
CA VAL A 260 -17.78 18.91 1.47
C VAL A 260 -17.83 19.22 -0.04
N THR A 261 -16.92 18.69 -0.83
CA THR A 261 -16.86 18.91 -2.27
C THR A 261 -18.14 18.44 -2.97
N MET A 262 -18.60 17.22 -2.64
CA MET A 262 -19.85 16.67 -3.16
C MET A 262 -21.05 17.56 -2.81
N SER A 263 -21.12 18.04 -1.56
CA SER A 263 -22.22 18.89 -1.11
C SER A 263 -22.32 20.21 -1.87
N ARG A 264 -21.18 20.84 -2.16
CA ARG A 264 -21.13 22.10 -2.94
C ARG A 264 -21.61 21.91 -4.37
N ILE A 265 -21.18 20.83 -5.02
CA ILE A 265 -21.56 20.51 -6.40
C ILE A 265 -23.07 20.25 -6.47
N ILE A 266 -23.60 19.38 -5.60
CA ILE A 266 -25.03 19.03 -5.59
C ILE A 266 -25.90 20.24 -5.20
N ARG A 267 -25.46 21.05 -4.23
CA ARG A 267 -26.15 22.30 -3.90
C ARG A 267 -26.28 23.21 -5.14
N GLY A 268 -25.17 23.39 -5.89
CA GLY A 268 -25.19 24.20 -7.11
C GLY A 268 -26.19 23.69 -8.15
N GLN A 269 -26.23 22.39 -8.38
CA GLN A 269 -27.22 21.77 -9.30
C GLN A 269 -28.65 21.93 -8.79
N VAL A 270 -28.91 21.70 -7.53
CA VAL A 270 -30.24 21.83 -6.94
C VAL A 270 -30.74 23.27 -6.96
N LEU A 271 -29.88 24.28 -6.77
CA LEU A 271 -30.24 25.68 -6.91
C LEU A 271 -30.74 26.03 -8.32
N GLN A 272 -30.14 25.43 -9.35
CA GLN A 272 -30.62 25.61 -10.74
C GLN A 272 -31.90 24.85 -11.03
N LEU A 273 -31.97 23.57 -10.60
CA LEU A 273 -33.09 22.69 -10.89
C LEU A 273 -34.39 23.11 -10.15
N LYS A 274 -34.28 23.69 -8.95
CA LYS A 274 -35.47 24.10 -8.17
C LYS A 274 -36.23 25.25 -8.80
N GLN A 275 -35.65 25.96 -9.76
CA GLN A 275 -36.30 27.06 -10.51
C GLN A 275 -37.04 26.56 -11.76
N GLN A 276 -36.93 25.29 -12.10
CA GLN A 276 -37.58 24.70 -13.27
C GLN A 276 -39.09 24.57 -13.07
N GLU A 277 -39.84 24.67 -14.16
CA GLU A 277 -41.30 24.66 -14.17
C GLU A 277 -41.89 23.40 -13.54
N TYR A 278 -41.33 22.23 -13.80
CA TYR A 278 -41.81 20.96 -13.23
C TYR A 278 -41.71 20.92 -11.71
N VAL A 279 -40.73 21.60 -11.10
CA VAL A 279 -40.59 21.69 -9.64
C VAL A 279 -41.64 22.64 -9.06
N THR A 280 -41.89 23.76 -9.76
CA THR A 280 -42.93 24.72 -9.40
C THR A 280 -44.33 24.09 -9.49
N ALA A 281 -44.60 23.33 -10.55
CA ALA A 281 -45.84 22.58 -10.71
C ALA A 281 -46.02 21.51 -9.59
N ALA A 282 -44.97 20.75 -9.28
CA ALA A 282 -45.03 19.79 -8.20
C ALA A 282 -45.34 20.43 -6.83
N ARG A 283 -44.80 21.65 -6.60
CA ARG A 283 -45.06 22.41 -5.37
C ARG A 283 -46.53 22.94 -5.34
N ALA A 284 -47.02 23.42 -6.46
CA ALA A 284 -48.42 23.86 -6.57
C ALA A 284 -49.43 22.74 -6.36
N LEU A 285 -49.06 21.52 -6.75
CA LEU A 285 -49.85 20.29 -6.48
C LEU A 285 -49.69 19.77 -5.05
N GLY A 286 -49.02 20.50 -4.14
CA GLY A 286 -48.89 20.16 -2.73
C GLY A 286 -47.83 19.11 -2.39
N ALA A 287 -46.85 18.87 -3.27
CA ALA A 287 -45.76 17.94 -2.96
C ALA A 287 -44.89 18.45 -1.81
N SER A 288 -44.58 17.58 -0.83
CA SER A 288 -43.70 17.92 0.30
C SER A 288 -42.25 18.14 -0.18
N GLY A 289 -41.49 18.95 0.55
CA GLY A 289 -40.10 19.22 0.26
C GLY A 289 -39.24 17.93 0.12
N LYS A 290 -39.44 16.96 1.01
CA LYS A 290 -38.79 15.65 0.94
C LYS A 290 -39.10 14.93 -0.39
N ARG A 291 -40.37 14.95 -0.81
CA ARG A 291 -40.80 14.33 -2.07
C ARG A 291 -40.20 15.04 -3.26
N ILE A 292 -40.12 16.38 -3.26
CA ILE A 292 -39.49 17.16 -4.31
C ILE A 292 -38.00 16.84 -4.42
N ILE A 293 -37.28 16.81 -3.29
CA ILE A 293 -35.84 16.48 -3.27
C ILE A 293 -35.61 15.08 -3.85
N LEU A 294 -36.27 14.05 -3.27
CA LEU A 294 -35.97 12.65 -3.60
C LEU A 294 -36.52 12.22 -4.96
N ARG A 295 -37.66 12.77 -5.43
CA ARG A 295 -38.31 12.29 -6.64
C ARG A 295 -38.10 13.20 -7.85
N HIS A 296 -37.74 14.47 -7.65
CA HIS A 296 -37.60 15.44 -8.72
C HIS A 296 -36.19 16.02 -8.85
N LEU A 297 -35.51 16.33 -7.72
CA LEU A 297 -34.19 16.98 -7.78
C LEU A 297 -33.02 15.98 -7.88
N ILE A 298 -32.91 15.04 -6.96
CA ILE A 298 -31.81 14.06 -6.94
C ILE A 298 -31.76 13.24 -8.24
N PRO A 299 -32.86 12.70 -8.80
CA PRO A 299 -32.79 11.98 -10.06
C PRO A 299 -32.30 12.82 -11.25
N ASN A 300 -32.60 14.13 -11.24
CA ASN A 300 -32.11 15.04 -12.27
C ASN A 300 -30.65 15.51 -12.04
N CYS A 301 -30.08 15.23 -10.85
CA CYS A 301 -28.66 15.44 -10.57
C CYS A 301 -27.81 14.17 -10.83
N ILE A 302 -28.40 13.03 -11.25
CA ILE A 302 -27.73 11.72 -11.27
C ILE A 302 -26.43 11.74 -12.08
N GLY A 303 -26.42 12.42 -13.22
CA GLY A 303 -25.22 12.53 -14.06
C GLY A 303 -24.04 13.16 -13.29
N GLN A 304 -24.31 14.30 -12.64
CA GLN A 304 -23.29 14.99 -11.85
C GLN A 304 -22.89 14.20 -10.60
N ILE A 305 -23.83 13.52 -9.95
CA ILE A 305 -23.59 12.63 -8.82
C ILE A 305 -22.63 11.50 -9.21
N VAL A 306 -22.91 10.80 -10.29
CA VAL A 306 -22.11 9.66 -10.76
C VAL A 306 -20.69 10.11 -11.10
N VAL A 307 -20.55 11.18 -11.89
CA VAL A 307 -19.23 11.73 -12.25
C VAL A 307 -18.43 12.11 -11.01
N THR A 308 -19.03 12.87 -10.10
CA THR A 308 -18.32 13.30 -8.88
C THR A 308 -17.94 12.12 -8.00
N THR A 309 -18.82 11.12 -7.87
CA THR A 309 -18.50 9.89 -7.10
C THR A 309 -17.35 9.11 -7.73
N CYS A 310 -17.32 8.96 -9.05
CA CYS A 310 -16.23 8.28 -9.75
C CYS A 310 -14.89 9.00 -9.54
N LEU A 311 -14.86 10.33 -9.55
CA LEU A 311 -13.64 11.12 -9.28
C LEU A 311 -13.22 11.12 -7.82
N GLN A 312 -14.12 10.79 -6.89
CA GLN A 312 -13.78 10.62 -5.47
C GLN A 312 -13.08 9.29 -5.16
N ILE A 313 -13.29 8.24 -5.97
CA ILE A 313 -12.66 6.93 -5.76
C ILE A 313 -11.13 7.03 -5.75
N PRO A 314 -10.46 7.58 -6.78
CA PRO A 314 -9.00 7.69 -6.78
C PRO A 314 -8.46 8.57 -5.64
N SER A 315 -9.17 9.63 -5.26
CA SER A 315 -8.80 10.47 -4.12
C SER A 315 -8.84 9.68 -2.81
N ALA A 316 -9.86 8.86 -2.61
CA ALA A 316 -9.99 8.01 -1.43
C ALA A 316 -8.94 6.88 -1.41
N ILE A 317 -8.61 6.27 -2.56
CA ILE A 317 -7.54 5.27 -2.70
C ILE A 317 -6.18 5.91 -2.36
N PHE A 318 -5.91 7.10 -2.87
CA PHE A 318 -4.68 7.83 -2.57
C PHE A 318 -4.55 8.09 -1.07
N LEU A 319 -5.61 8.60 -0.44
CA LEU A 319 -5.58 8.91 0.98
C LEU A 319 -5.49 7.64 1.86
N GLU A 320 -6.20 6.56 1.50
CA GLU A 320 -6.04 5.25 2.16
C GLU A 320 -4.56 4.83 2.12
N SER A 321 -3.97 4.86 0.94
CA SER A 321 -2.59 4.44 0.75
C SER A 321 -1.60 5.33 1.50
N PHE A 322 -1.86 6.63 1.55
CA PHE A 322 -1.06 7.58 2.32
C PHE A 322 -1.16 7.33 3.84
N LEU A 323 -2.37 7.13 4.38
CA LEU A 323 -2.57 6.81 5.79
C LEU A 323 -1.97 5.44 6.15
N SER A 324 -2.09 4.46 5.25
CA SER A 324 -1.48 3.15 5.42
C SER A 324 0.05 3.24 5.38
N TYR A 325 0.61 4.07 4.51
CA TYR A 325 2.04 4.38 4.48
C TYR A 325 2.53 5.03 5.78
N LEU A 326 1.72 5.86 6.43
CA LEU A 326 2.01 6.45 7.74
C LEU A 326 1.74 5.50 8.93
N GLY A 327 1.27 4.26 8.68
CA GLY A 327 1.00 3.26 9.71
C GLY A 327 -0.32 3.44 10.46
N VAL A 328 -1.21 4.32 10.00
CA VAL A 328 -2.54 4.58 10.59
C VAL A 328 -3.70 4.06 9.74
N GLY A 329 -3.42 3.55 8.55
CA GLY A 329 -4.39 2.93 7.66
C GLY A 329 -4.58 1.44 7.90
N VAL A 330 -4.65 0.67 6.82
CA VAL A 330 -4.81 -0.79 6.86
C VAL A 330 -3.61 -1.43 7.56
N SER A 331 -3.89 -2.31 8.50
CA SER A 331 -2.87 -3.00 9.30
C SER A 331 -2.85 -4.50 9.03
N ALA A 332 -1.70 -5.12 9.32
CA ALA A 332 -1.55 -6.57 9.24
C ALA A 332 -2.70 -7.31 9.98
N PRO A 333 -3.11 -8.49 9.49
CA PRO A 333 -2.49 -9.28 8.43
C PRO A 333 -2.85 -8.83 6.99
N LEU A 334 -3.89 -8.00 6.82
CA LEU A 334 -4.34 -7.55 5.50
C LEU A 334 -3.30 -6.61 4.86
N PRO A 335 -2.84 -6.89 3.64
CA PRO A 335 -2.02 -5.93 2.91
C PRO A 335 -2.90 -4.85 2.27
N SER A 336 -2.37 -3.62 2.18
CA SER A 336 -2.81 -2.61 1.23
C SER A 336 -1.60 -2.16 0.40
N LEU A 337 -1.83 -1.49 -0.73
CA LEU A 337 -0.70 -1.01 -1.54
C LEU A 337 0.15 0.00 -0.77
N GLY A 338 -0.48 0.84 0.07
CA GLY A 338 0.22 1.77 0.95
C GLY A 338 1.01 1.09 2.07
N SER A 339 0.44 0.09 2.75
CA SER A 339 1.15 -0.63 3.81
C SER A 339 2.32 -1.45 3.26
N MET A 340 2.21 -1.99 2.04
CA MET A 340 3.33 -2.65 1.37
C MET A 340 4.48 -1.69 1.06
N ALA A 341 4.16 -0.43 0.70
CA ALA A 341 5.18 0.60 0.52
C ALA A 341 5.92 0.91 1.84
N THR A 342 5.21 0.95 2.97
CA THR A 342 5.83 1.09 4.30
C THR A 342 6.76 -0.07 4.64
N ASP A 343 6.29 -1.31 4.45
CA ASP A 343 7.09 -2.52 4.68
C ASP A 343 8.39 -2.52 3.84
N ALA A 344 8.34 -1.92 2.65
CA ALA A 344 9.47 -1.86 1.73
C ALA A 344 10.54 -0.83 2.11
N LEU A 345 10.26 0.16 2.98
CA LEU A 345 11.23 1.17 3.39
C LEU A 345 12.47 0.56 4.04
N SER A 346 12.28 -0.49 4.86
CA SER A 346 13.38 -1.25 5.41
C SER A 346 14.06 -2.08 4.32
N GLY A 347 15.07 -1.53 3.67
CA GLY A 347 15.80 -2.21 2.59
C GLY A 347 15.46 -1.71 1.19
N MET A 348 14.87 -0.51 1.06
CA MET A 348 14.48 0.05 -0.24
C MET A 348 15.66 0.23 -1.21
N TYR A 349 16.86 0.43 -0.71
CA TYR A 349 18.07 0.56 -1.53
C TYR A 349 18.59 -0.79 -2.04
N THR A 350 18.39 -1.87 -1.28
CA THR A 350 18.84 -3.22 -1.64
C THR A 350 17.77 -3.99 -2.42
N TYR A 351 16.50 -3.87 -2.00
CA TYR A 351 15.37 -4.62 -2.54
C TYR A 351 14.31 -3.67 -3.11
N THR A 352 14.73 -2.80 -4.03
CA THR A 352 13.93 -1.71 -4.62
C THR A 352 12.61 -2.19 -5.25
N TYR A 353 12.57 -3.42 -5.78
CA TYR A 353 11.37 -4.02 -6.38
C TYR A 353 10.19 -4.10 -5.40
N ARG A 354 10.45 -4.27 -4.09
CA ARG A 354 9.42 -4.33 -3.04
C ARG A 354 8.63 -3.04 -2.91
N LEU A 355 9.25 -1.90 -3.23
CA LEU A 355 8.61 -0.58 -3.25
C LEU A 355 8.04 -0.24 -4.62
N ILE A 356 8.79 -0.48 -5.69
CA ILE A 356 8.40 -0.09 -7.05
C ILE A 356 7.12 -0.80 -7.48
N ILE A 357 7.01 -2.11 -7.24
CA ILE A 357 5.89 -2.90 -7.75
C ILE A 357 4.54 -2.41 -7.18
N PRO A 358 4.32 -2.32 -5.85
CA PRO A 358 3.06 -1.80 -5.32
C PRO A 358 2.80 -0.34 -5.69
N SER A 359 3.85 0.50 -5.78
CA SER A 359 3.72 1.90 -6.16
C SER A 359 3.28 2.09 -7.61
N VAL A 360 3.81 1.29 -8.53
CA VAL A 360 3.40 1.30 -9.95
C VAL A 360 1.95 0.86 -10.10
N ILE A 361 1.56 -0.22 -9.43
CA ILE A 361 0.16 -0.70 -9.47
C ILE A 361 -0.80 0.34 -8.89
N LEU A 362 -0.43 0.97 -7.77
CA LEU A 362 -1.19 2.07 -7.17
C LEU A 362 -1.34 3.24 -8.15
N SER A 363 -0.25 3.65 -8.80
CA SER A 363 -0.25 4.75 -9.77
C SER A 363 -1.14 4.45 -10.98
N ILE A 364 -1.05 3.23 -11.52
CA ILE A 364 -1.89 2.78 -12.63
C ILE A 364 -3.37 2.78 -12.21
N MET A 365 -3.68 2.32 -11.00
CA MET A 365 -5.03 2.28 -10.47
C MET A 365 -5.63 3.68 -10.34
N ILE A 366 -4.91 4.61 -9.71
CA ILE A 366 -5.34 6.01 -9.56
C ILE A 366 -5.55 6.67 -10.92
N LEU A 367 -4.60 6.49 -11.85
CA LEU A 367 -4.69 7.04 -13.21
C LEU A 367 -5.90 6.48 -13.96
N ALA A 368 -6.12 5.17 -13.89
CA ALA A 368 -7.23 4.52 -14.59
C ALA A 368 -8.60 5.02 -14.08
N PHE A 369 -8.77 5.17 -12.77
CA PHE A 369 -10.01 5.71 -12.20
C PHE A 369 -10.21 7.19 -12.52
N ASN A 370 -9.16 8.02 -12.55
CA ASN A 370 -9.25 9.42 -12.96
C ASN A 370 -9.67 9.53 -14.43
N LEU A 371 -8.98 8.84 -15.34
CA LEU A 371 -9.31 8.85 -16.77
C LEU A 371 -10.71 8.29 -17.06
N PHE A 372 -11.15 7.31 -16.27
CA PHE A 372 -12.51 6.78 -16.38
C PHE A 372 -13.55 7.81 -15.93
N GLY A 373 -13.31 8.49 -14.80
CA GLY A 373 -14.18 9.55 -14.27
C GLY A 373 -14.31 10.71 -15.25
N ASP A 374 -13.21 11.15 -15.86
CA ASP A 374 -13.19 12.20 -16.88
C ASP A 374 -13.95 11.76 -18.14
N GLY A 375 -13.70 10.55 -18.63
CA GLY A 375 -14.45 10.02 -19.78
C GLY A 375 -15.95 9.85 -19.51
N LEU A 376 -16.32 9.54 -18.27
CA LEU A 376 -17.73 9.46 -17.87
C LEU A 376 -18.36 10.84 -17.78
N ARG A 377 -17.61 11.85 -17.33
CA ARG A 377 -18.02 13.25 -17.33
C ARG A 377 -18.32 13.72 -18.75
N ASP A 378 -17.43 13.47 -19.70
CA ASP A 378 -17.60 13.85 -21.10
C ASP A 378 -18.81 13.15 -21.74
N ALA A 379 -19.02 11.87 -21.42
CA ALA A 379 -20.16 11.11 -21.94
C ALA A 379 -21.52 11.57 -21.38
N LEU A 380 -21.55 12.07 -20.15
CA LEU A 380 -22.77 12.52 -19.47
C LEU A 380 -23.03 14.03 -19.62
N ASP A 381 -22.10 14.80 -20.17
CA ASP A 381 -22.29 16.24 -20.40
C ASP A 381 -23.24 16.46 -21.59
N PRO A 382 -24.46 17.04 -21.38
CA PRO A 382 -25.41 17.28 -22.45
C PRO A 382 -24.91 18.30 -23.50
N LYS A 383 -23.94 19.16 -23.13
CA LYS A 383 -23.38 20.19 -24.02
C LYS A 383 -22.46 19.64 -25.10
N LEU A 384 -21.90 18.44 -24.88
CA LEU A 384 -21.03 17.76 -25.83
C LEU A 384 -21.80 16.86 -26.82
N LYS A 385 -23.08 16.62 -26.58
CA LYS A 385 -23.97 15.94 -27.54
C LYS A 385 -24.46 16.95 -28.58
N LYS A 386 -23.63 17.20 -29.59
CA LYS A 386 -24.07 17.82 -30.86
C LYS A 386 -24.43 16.74 -31.87
#